data_06219112aadf044af952faffeb129422
#
_entry.id   06219112aadf044af952faffeb129422
#
_cell.length_a   1.000
_cell.length_b   1.000
_cell.length_c   1.000
_cell.angle_alpha   90.00
_cell.angle_beta   90.00
_cell.angle_gamma   90.00
#
_symmetry.space_group_name_H-M   'P 1'
#
loop_
_entity.id
_entity.type
_entity.pdbx_description
1 polymer ?
#
loop_
_entity_poly.entity_id
_entity_poly.type
_entity_poly.pdbx_seq_one_letter_code
_entity_poly.pdbx_strand_id
1 'polypeptide(L)'
;DDTDWGWWRGPNHNGIAAASAQPPLTWDDNTNIRWQAEIPGRGHSSPTVVGDRVFLTTANEVKQTQHVLCFDRSTGDVLWNKEIYQGNFDHNNNKNSFASSSVSCDGQQIYTSFFRDKKILTVALTLKGKLVWEHVYGGFASHQGFGASPLLYKRMVILAADNKADGGGLLTAVDRQNGESLW
;
A
#
# COMPACT_ATOMS: atom_id res chain seq x y z
N ASP A 1 15.88 7.24 8.40
CA ASP A 1 16.55 8.25 7.58
C ASP A 1 15.59 9.43 7.39
N ASP A 2 16.11 10.67 7.45
CA ASP A 2 15.31 11.91 7.28
C ASP A 2 14.63 11.99 5.89
N THR A 3 15.05 11.16 4.96
CA THR A 3 14.52 11.09 3.60
C THR A 3 13.51 9.94 3.41
N ASP A 4 13.21 9.18 4.45
CA ASP A 4 12.23 8.10 4.39
C ASP A 4 10.80 8.65 4.37
N TRP A 5 9.93 7.99 3.57
CA TRP A 5 8.52 8.26 3.45
C TRP A 5 7.73 6.96 3.68
N GLY A 6 7.72 6.53 4.94
CA GLY A 6 7.32 5.18 5.35
C GLY A 6 5.83 4.86 5.22
N TRP A 7 4.96 5.88 4.98
CA TRP A 7 3.52 5.72 4.81
C TRP A 7 2.89 6.91 4.10
N TRP A 8 1.62 6.78 3.78
CA TRP A 8 0.85 7.85 3.14
C TRP A 8 0.90 9.13 3.99
N ARG A 9 1.33 10.24 3.46
CA ARG A 9 1.58 11.53 4.13
C ARG A 9 2.88 11.61 4.94
N GLY A 10 3.82 10.68 4.77
CA GLY A 10 5.17 10.77 5.28
C GLY A 10 5.33 10.61 6.79
N PRO A 11 6.56 10.78 7.31
CA PRO A 11 6.94 10.39 8.67
C PRO A 11 6.14 11.07 9.78
N ASN A 12 5.67 12.27 9.54
CA ASN A 12 4.90 13.06 10.51
C ASN A 12 3.39 13.06 10.23
N HIS A 13 2.89 12.25 9.29
CA HIS A 13 1.48 12.17 8.88
C HIS A 13 0.86 13.50 8.41
N ASN A 14 1.66 14.48 8.06
CA ASN A 14 1.21 15.83 7.70
C ASN A 14 1.44 16.19 6.21
N GLY A 15 2.08 15.31 5.43
CA GLY A 15 2.41 15.55 4.02
C GLY A 15 3.56 16.51 3.81
N ILE A 16 4.36 16.78 4.84
CA ILE A 16 5.50 17.71 4.79
C ILE A 16 6.79 16.91 4.84
N ALA A 17 7.66 17.11 3.87
CA ALA A 17 9.00 16.53 3.85
C ALA A 17 9.90 17.16 4.93
N ALA A 18 11.01 16.49 5.25
CA ALA A 18 12.00 17.03 6.17
C ALA A 18 12.50 18.40 5.69
N ALA A 19 12.86 19.27 6.64
CA ALA A 19 13.38 20.61 6.32
C ALA A 19 14.69 20.58 5.50
N SER A 20 15.42 19.46 5.58
CA SER A 20 16.63 19.19 4.79
C SER A 20 16.33 18.75 3.35
N ALA A 21 15.08 18.44 3.02
CA ALA A 21 14.70 18.00 1.67
C ALA A 21 14.88 19.15 0.66
N GLN A 22 15.55 18.84 -0.43
CA GLN A 22 15.77 19.77 -1.55
C GLN A 22 15.21 19.17 -2.85
N PRO A 23 13.88 19.15 -3.02
CA PRO A 23 13.30 18.68 -4.27
C PRO A 23 13.66 19.62 -5.42
N PRO A 24 13.84 19.11 -6.65
CA PRO A 24 14.04 19.95 -7.81
C PRO A 24 12.79 20.84 -8.03
N LEU A 25 13.01 22.08 -8.42
CA LEU A 25 11.93 23.03 -8.74
C LEU A 25 11.46 22.90 -10.20
N THR A 26 12.28 22.30 -11.06
CA THR A 26 11.99 22.04 -12.46
C THR A 26 12.41 20.61 -12.82
N TRP A 27 11.64 19.95 -13.66
CA TRP A 27 11.97 18.65 -14.23
C TRP A 27 11.28 18.47 -15.58
N ASP A 28 11.92 17.70 -16.43
CA ASP A 28 11.38 17.21 -17.70
C ASP A 28 11.97 15.80 -17.98
N ASP A 29 11.69 15.21 -19.13
CA ASP A 29 12.12 13.84 -19.46
C ASP A 29 13.64 13.63 -19.40
N ASN A 30 14.44 14.70 -19.43
CA ASN A 30 15.90 14.64 -19.42
C ASN A 30 16.54 15.39 -18.23
N THR A 31 15.75 16.06 -17.41
CA THR A 31 16.23 16.95 -16.35
C THR A 31 15.66 16.53 -15.00
N ASN A 32 16.54 16.26 -14.03
CA ASN A 32 16.15 15.93 -12.65
C ASN A 32 15.29 14.65 -12.51
N ILE A 33 15.28 13.78 -13.52
CA ILE A 33 14.75 12.43 -13.45
C ILE A 33 15.93 11.48 -13.23
N ARG A 34 15.91 10.76 -12.10
CA ARG A 34 16.96 9.79 -11.79
C ARG A 34 16.74 8.47 -12.55
N TRP A 35 15.51 8.00 -12.56
CA TRP A 35 15.07 6.80 -13.27
C TRP A 35 13.55 6.81 -13.48
N GLN A 36 13.10 5.99 -14.39
CA GLN A 36 11.69 5.68 -14.63
C GLN A 36 11.53 4.17 -14.69
N ALA A 37 10.46 3.63 -14.12
CA ALA A 37 10.16 2.22 -14.14
C ALA A 37 8.71 1.99 -14.58
N GLU A 38 8.50 1.01 -15.48
CA GLU A 38 7.16 0.58 -15.85
C GLU A 38 6.51 -0.20 -14.71
N ILE A 39 5.26 0.14 -14.39
CA ILE A 39 4.45 -0.57 -13.41
C ILE A 39 3.45 -1.45 -14.15
N PRO A 40 3.53 -2.79 -14.03
CA PRO A 40 2.57 -3.67 -14.69
C PRO A 40 1.18 -3.53 -14.05
N GLY A 41 0.15 -3.34 -14.86
CA GLY A 41 -1.23 -3.20 -14.39
C GLY A 41 -1.61 -1.77 -14.02
N ARG A 42 -2.50 -1.60 -13.02
CA ARG A 42 -3.03 -0.31 -12.60
C ARG A 42 -3.08 -0.20 -11.08
N GLY A 43 -2.60 0.90 -10.53
CA GLY A 43 -2.64 1.22 -9.10
C GLY A 43 -2.79 2.72 -8.86
N HIS A 44 -3.33 3.08 -7.69
CA HIS A 44 -3.41 4.47 -7.19
C HIS A 44 -2.72 4.63 -5.84
N SER A 45 -1.93 3.63 -5.42
CA SER A 45 -1.14 3.75 -4.20
C SER A 45 -0.06 4.83 -4.36
N SER A 46 0.21 5.55 -3.28
CA SER A 46 1.40 6.41 -3.21
C SER A 46 2.65 5.55 -3.01
N PRO A 47 3.79 5.95 -3.59
CA PRO A 47 5.07 5.31 -3.29
C PRO A 47 5.41 5.43 -1.80
N THR A 48 5.89 4.34 -1.23
CA THR A 48 6.46 4.31 0.13
C THR A 48 7.94 4.08 0.02
N VAL A 49 8.74 4.97 0.61
CA VAL A 49 10.20 4.98 0.50
C VAL A 49 10.82 4.75 1.87
N VAL A 50 11.56 3.67 2.03
CA VAL A 50 12.27 3.36 3.29
C VAL A 50 13.64 2.77 2.96
N GLY A 51 14.69 3.42 3.44
CA GLY A 51 16.07 3.07 3.15
C GLY A 51 16.35 3.05 1.65
N ASP A 52 16.79 1.90 1.16
CA ASP A 52 17.13 1.65 -0.25
C ASP A 52 15.96 1.12 -1.10
N ARG A 53 14.71 1.16 -0.58
CA ARG A 53 13.55 0.55 -1.22
C ARG A 53 12.40 1.52 -1.48
N VAL A 54 11.72 1.27 -2.59
CA VAL A 54 10.44 1.91 -2.94
C VAL A 54 9.38 0.83 -3.10
N PHE A 55 8.26 0.96 -2.39
CA PHE A 55 7.14 0.01 -2.43
C PHE A 55 5.92 0.63 -3.07
N LEU A 56 5.21 -0.18 -3.87
CA LEU A 56 3.95 0.17 -4.51
C LEU A 56 2.99 -1.02 -4.50
N THR A 57 1.71 -0.75 -4.66
CA THR A 57 0.71 -1.77 -5.00
C THR A 57 0.24 -1.61 -6.44
N THR A 58 -0.08 -2.71 -7.10
CA THR A 58 -0.66 -2.74 -8.44
C THR A 58 -1.65 -3.89 -8.60
N ALA A 59 -2.53 -3.79 -9.57
CA ALA A 59 -3.47 -4.84 -9.93
C ALA A 59 -3.51 -5.04 -11.44
N ASN A 60 -3.54 -6.30 -11.88
CA ASN A 60 -3.78 -6.66 -13.26
C ASN A 60 -5.25 -7.07 -13.41
N GLU A 61 -6.06 -6.22 -14.01
CA GLU A 61 -7.50 -6.45 -14.16
C GLU A 61 -7.84 -7.59 -15.14
N VAL A 62 -6.97 -7.87 -16.13
CA VAL A 62 -7.16 -8.96 -17.08
C VAL A 62 -6.88 -10.31 -16.42
N LYS A 63 -5.78 -10.42 -15.68
CA LYS A 63 -5.40 -11.64 -14.93
C LYS A 63 -6.12 -11.74 -13.58
N GLN A 64 -6.75 -10.66 -13.14
CA GLN A 64 -7.38 -10.52 -11.83
C GLN A 64 -6.42 -10.82 -10.68
N THR A 65 -5.24 -10.21 -10.73
CA THR A 65 -4.20 -10.38 -9.72
C THR A 65 -3.85 -9.05 -9.05
N GLN A 66 -3.58 -9.10 -7.74
CA GLN A 66 -3.13 -7.97 -6.93
C GLN A 66 -1.71 -8.22 -6.43
N HIS A 67 -0.86 -7.21 -6.50
CA HIS A 67 0.56 -7.34 -6.26
C HIS A 67 1.10 -6.23 -5.35
N VAL A 68 2.18 -6.55 -4.65
CA VAL A 68 3.10 -5.58 -4.07
C VAL A 68 4.40 -5.64 -4.85
N LEU A 69 4.94 -4.48 -5.20
CA LEU A 69 6.20 -4.30 -5.90
C LEU A 69 7.22 -3.65 -4.97
N CYS A 70 8.47 -4.03 -5.13
CA CYS A 70 9.60 -3.37 -4.50
C CYS A 70 10.66 -3.05 -5.55
N PHE A 71 11.13 -1.81 -5.52
CA PHE A 71 12.17 -1.30 -6.41
C PHE A 71 13.38 -0.87 -5.60
N ASP A 72 14.56 -0.95 -6.21
CA ASP A 72 15.75 -0.27 -5.73
C ASP A 72 15.57 1.25 -5.89
N ARG A 73 15.76 1.98 -4.80
CA ARG A 73 15.56 3.43 -4.77
C ARG A 73 16.58 4.19 -5.64
N SER A 74 17.76 3.63 -5.83
CA SER A 74 18.84 4.30 -6.57
C SER A 74 18.76 4.08 -8.08
N THR A 75 18.32 2.88 -8.51
CA THR A 75 18.33 2.46 -9.92
C THR A 75 16.95 2.36 -10.54
N GLY A 76 15.88 2.13 -9.74
CA GLY A 76 14.55 1.82 -10.23
C GLY A 76 14.36 0.36 -10.66
N ASP A 77 15.37 -0.50 -10.45
CA ASP A 77 15.26 -1.91 -10.76
C ASP A 77 14.24 -2.61 -9.85
N VAL A 78 13.47 -3.54 -10.42
CA VAL A 78 12.54 -4.36 -9.66
C VAL A 78 13.32 -5.36 -8.81
N LEU A 79 13.31 -5.18 -7.49
CA LEU A 79 13.91 -6.13 -6.54
C LEU A 79 13.04 -7.37 -6.38
N TRP A 80 11.71 -7.18 -6.32
CA TRP A 80 10.75 -8.27 -6.30
C TRP A 80 9.34 -7.78 -6.66
N ASN A 81 8.53 -8.73 -7.14
CA ASN A 81 7.10 -8.57 -7.41
C ASN A 81 6.37 -9.73 -6.73
N LYS A 82 5.57 -9.43 -5.72
CA LYS A 82 4.83 -10.43 -4.95
C LYS A 82 3.35 -10.39 -5.32
N GLU A 83 2.86 -11.46 -5.94
CA GLU A 83 1.42 -11.70 -6.06
C GLU A 83 0.84 -11.98 -4.66
N ILE A 84 -0.18 -11.20 -4.29
CA ILE A 84 -0.89 -11.30 -3.01
C ILE A 84 -2.18 -12.09 -3.18
N TYR A 85 -2.87 -11.84 -4.28
CA TYR A 85 -4.16 -12.47 -4.54
C TYR A 85 -4.38 -12.65 -6.03
N GLN A 86 -5.00 -13.78 -6.38
CA GLN A 86 -5.58 -14.04 -7.69
C GLN A 86 -7.02 -14.53 -7.49
N GLY A 87 -7.96 -13.92 -8.18
CA GLY A 87 -9.38 -14.31 -8.09
C GLY A 87 -10.30 -13.27 -8.69
N ASN A 88 -11.60 -13.48 -8.55
CA ASN A 88 -12.60 -12.61 -9.13
C ASN A 88 -12.60 -11.25 -8.45
N PHE A 89 -12.37 -10.21 -9.23
CA PHE A 89 -12.51 -8.84 -8.77
C PHE A 89 -13.98 -8.45 -8.71
N ASP A 90 -14.36 -7.85 -7.59
CA ASP A 90 -15.68 -7.22 -7.45
C ASP A 90 -15.78 -5.95 -8.29
N HIS A 91 -17.01 -5.41 -8.38
CA HIS A 91 -17.22 -4.11 -9.02
C HIS A 91 -16.41 -3.02 -8.34
N ASN A 92 -15.76 -2.19 -9.13
CA ASN A 92 -15.02 -1.02 -8.69
C ASN A 92 -15.40 0.20 -9.55
N ASN A 93 -15.30 1.40 -8.99
CA ASN A 93 -15.47 2.62 -9.76
C ASN A 93 -14.32 2.76 -10.77
N ASN A 94 -14.62 3.16 -12.01
CA ASN A 94 -13.60 3.32 -13.06
C ASN A 94 -12.53 4.38 -12.77
N LYS A 95 -12.78 5.28 -11.79
CA LYS A 95 -11.83 6.27 -11.29
C LYS A 95 -10.95 5.72 -10.15
N ASN A 96 -11.20 4.51 -9.69
CA ASN A 96 -10.42 3.80 -8.68
C ASN A 96 -9.67 2.62 -9.32
N SER A 97 -8.86 1.92 -8.56
CA SER A 97 -8.20 0.68 -8.96
C SER A 97 -8.34 -0.38 -7.86
N PHE A 98 -7.99 -1.62 -8.17
CA PHE A 98 -7.95 -2.71 -7.19
C PHE A 98 -6.67 -2.70 -6.35
N ALA A 99 -5.85 -1.64 -6.47
CA ALA A 99 -4.60 -1.45 -5.73
C ALA A 99 -4.43 0.04 -5.38
N SER A 100 -5.32 0.58 -4.54
CA SER A 100 -5.32 1.99 -4.14
C SER A 100 -4.81 2.22 -2.72
N SER A 101 -4.71 1.18 -1.90
CA SER A 101 -4.11 1.26 -0.57
C SER A 101 -2.59 1.41 -0.70
N SER A 102 -2.03 2.46 -0.10
CA SER A 102 -0.59 2.65 -0.02
C SER A 102 0.04 1.72 1.02
N VAL A 103 1.28 1.36 0.79
CA VAL A 103 2.05 0.57 1.74
C VAL A 103 2.41 1.42 2.95
N SER A 104 2.38 0.83 4.14
CA SER A 104 2.98 1.39 5.36
C SER A 104 4.16 0.51 5.77
N CYS A 105 5.27 1.12 6.18
CA CYS A 105 6.50 0.42 6.55
C CYS A 105 7.01 0.88 7.91
N ASP A 106 7.40 -0.08 8.76
CA ASP A 106 7.99 0.20 10.08
C ASP A 106 9.52 0.01 10.12
N GLY A 107 10.13 -0.17 8.96
CA GLY A 107 11.56 -0.45 8.82
C GLY A 107 11.93 -1.94 8.90
N GLN A 108 11.02 -2.82 9.30
CA GLN A 108 11.21 -4.28 9.37
C GLN A 108 10.21 -5.03 8.49
N GLN A 109 8.97 -4.55 8.46
CA GLN A 109 7.87 -5.12 7.70
C GLN A 109 7.11 -4.02 6.97
N ILE A 110 6.38 -4.45 5.95
CA ILE A 110 5.44 -3.61 5.21
C ILE A 110 4.03 -4.16 5.36
N TYR A 111 3.05 -3.26 5.31
CA TYR A 111 1.64 -3.55 5.49
C TYR A 111 0.83 -2.87 4.41
N THR A 112 -0.09 -3.57 3.81
CA THR A 112 -1.03 -2.99 2.83
C THR A 112 -2.33 -3.78 2.81
N SER A 113 -3.37 -3.20 2.22
CA SER A 113 -4.68 -3.82 2.17
C SER A 113 -5.23 -3.85 0.75
N PHE A 114 -6.02 -4.87 0.46
CA PHE A 114 -6.69 -5.07 -0.81
C PHE A 114 -8.16 -5.41 -0.60
N PHE A 115 -8.98 -4.98 -1.54
CA PHE A 115 -10.37 -5.40 -1.62
C PHE A 115 -10.49 -6.61 -2.55
N ARG A 116 -11.11 -7.68 -2.05
CA ARG A 116 -11.37 -8.92 -2.78
C ARG A 116 -12.59 -9.66 -2.23
N ASP A 117 -13.37 -10.33 -3.08
CA ASP A 117 -14.49 -11.19 -2.67
C ASP A 117 -15.39 -10.55 -1.60
N LYS A 118 -15.72 -9.25 -1.77
CA LYS A 118 -16.51 -8.45 -0.79
C LYS A 118 -15.88 -8.41 0.62
N LYS A 119 -14.57 -8.58 0.72
CA LYS A 119 -13.79 -8.55 1.96
C LYS A 119 -12.56 -7.67 1.79
N ILE A 120 -11.99 -7.24 2.88
CA ILE A 120 -10.69 -6.56 2.90
C ILE A 120 -9.65 -7.55 3.40
N LEU A 121 -8.64 -7.79 2.61
CA LEU A 121 -7.43 -8.52 2.98
C LEU A 121 -6.35 -7.53 3.35
N THR A 122 -5.78 -7.65 4.54
CA THR A 122 -4.56 -6.96 4.93
C THR A 122 -3.43 -7.96 5.08
N VAL A 123 -2.26 -7.61 4.55
CA VAL A 123 -1.07 -8.45 4.60
C VAL A 123 0.09 -7.71 5.24
N ALA A 124 0.91 -8.46 5.97
CA ALA A 124 2.26 -8.05 6.36
C ALA A 124 3.29 -8.88 5.60
N LEU A 125 4.26 -8.19 5.01
CA LEU A 125 5.40 -8.82 4.34
C LEU A 125 6.70 -8.33 4.97
N THR A 126 7.74 -9.17 4.93
CA THR A 126 9.10 -8.68 5.18
C THR A 126 9.54 -7.72 4.07
N LEU A 127 10.59 -6.93 4.29
CA LEU A 127 11.18 -6.08 3.25
C LEU A 127 11.67 -6.86 2.02
N LYS A 128 11.79 -8.19 2.14
CA LYS A 128 12.15 -9.12 1.03
C LYS A 128 10.94 -9.75 0.34
N GLY A 129 9.71 -9.30 0.65
CA GLY A 129 8.48 -9.80 0.03
C GLY A 129 7.97 -11.14 0.55
N LYS A 130 8.53 -11.69 1.65
CA LYS A 130 8.00 -12.91 2.28
C LYS A 130 6.79 -12.57 3.13
N LEU A 131 5.68 -13.32 2.94
CA LEU A 131 4.48 -13.20 3.77
C LEU A 131 4.80 -13.54 5.23
N VAL A 132 4.39 -12.65 6.14
CA VAL A 132 4.48 -12.82 7.59
C VAL A 132 3.13 -13.27 8.13
N TRP A 133 2.09 -12.50 7.84
CA TRP A 133 0.71 -12.81 8.18
C TRP A 133 -0.26 -12.17 7.20
N GLU A 134 -1.48 -12.69 7.18
CA GLU A 134 -2.63 -12.07 6.53
C GLU A 134 -3.82 -12.05 7.47
N HIS A 135 -4.66 -11.03 7.34
CA HIS A 135 -5.89 -10.89 8.08
C HIS A 135 -7.02 -10.46 7.14
N VAL A 136 -8.15 -11.14 7.24
CA VAL A 136 -9.32 -10.89 6.38
C VAL A 136 -10.47 -10.34 7.21
N TYR A 137 -10.97 -9.18 6.81
CA TYR A 137 -12.16 -8.57 7.40
C TYR A 137 -13.37 -8.90 6.52
N GLY A 138 -14.48 -9.29 7.14
CA GLY A 138 -15.70 -9.62 6.42
C GLY A 138 -16.52 -8.41 6.01
N GLY A 139 -17.41 -8.61 5.01
CA GLY A 139 -18.52 -7.72 4.73
C GLY A 139 -18.16 -6.30 4.31
N PHE A 140 -17.48 -6.10 3.18
CA PHE A 140 -17.26 -4.77 2.61
C PHE A 140 -18.08 -4.58 1.33
N ALA A 141 -18.80 -3.47 1.24
CA ALA A 141 -19.48 -3.04 0.03
C ALA A 141 -19.30 -1.53 -0.18
N SER A 142 -18.81 -1.13 -1.33
CA SER A 142 -18.66 0.27 -1.71
C SER A 142 -18.76 0.42 -3.22
N HIS A 143 -19.51 1.43 -3.66
CA HIS A 143 -19.56 1.80 -5.09
C HIS A 143 -18.25 2.48 -5.55
N GLN A 144 -17.46 3.00 -4.64
CA GLN A 144 -16.21 3.72 -4.94
C GLN A 144 -14.98 2.81 -4.91
N GLY A 145 -15.13 1.56 -4.43
CA GLY A 145 -14.02 0.66 -4.17
C GLY A 145 -13.34 0.95 -2.81
N PHE A 146 -12.18 0.36 -2.60
CA PHE A 146 -11.40 0.46 -1.37
C PHE A 146 -10.07 1.16 -1.62
N GLY A 147 -9.68 2.08 -0.75
CA GLY A 147 -8.43 2.84 -0.89
C GLY A 147 -7.79 3.26 0.44
N ALA A 148 -8.35 2.83 1.58
CA ALA A 148 -7.75 3.16 2.87
C ALA A 148 -6.39 2.47 3.05
N SER A 149 -5.41 3.23 3.55
CA SER A 149 -4.07 2.72 3.83
C SER A 149 -3.93 2.37 5.30
N PRO A 150 -3.21 1.30 5.67
CA PRO A 150 -2.97 0.95 7.07
C PRO A 150 -2.24 2.05 7.82
N LEU A 151 -2.68 2.36 9.04
CA LEU A 151 -1.99 3.26 9.96
C LEU A 151 -1.24 2.45 10.99
N LEU A 152 0.06 2.73 11.15
CA LEU A 152 0.90 2.11 12.17
C LEU A 152 0.89 2.96 13.44
N TYR A 153 0.51 2.36 14.57
CA TYR A 153 0.58 3.02 15.87
C TYR A 153 1.01 2.03 16.96
N LYS A 154 2.17 2.24 17.55
CA LYS A 154 2.76 1.32 18.53
C LYS A 154 2.82 -0.11 17.97
N ARG A 155 2.20 -1.08 18.64
CA ARG A 155 2.12 -2.47 18.17
C ARG A 155 0.95 -2.75 17.21
N MET A 156 0.18 -1.73 16.85
CA MET A 156 -1.04 -1.90 16.07
C MET A 156 -0.86 -1.55 14.60
N VAL A 157 -1.53 -2.31 13.76
CA VAL A 157 -1.95 -1.91 12.42
C VAL A 157 -3.43 -1.55 12.52
N ILE A 158 -3.76 -0.28 12.32
CA ILE A 158 -5.14 0.23 12.39
C ILE A 158 -5.67 0.36 10.98
N LEU A 159 -6.90 -0.11 10.78
CA LEU A 159 -7.59 -0.17 9.50
C LEU A 159 -8.95 0.47 9.61
N ALA A 160 -9.30 1.22 8.58
CA ALA A 160 -10.62 1.83 8.45
C ALA A 160 -11.26 1.40 7.12
N ALA A 161 -12.54 1.10 7.15
CA ALA A 161 -13.34 0.84 5.97
C ALA A 161 -14.69 1.51 6.10
N ASP A 162 -14.92 2.53 5.28
CA ASP A 162 -16.23 3.14 5.16
C ASP A 162 -17.11 2.25 4.27
N ASN A 163 -18.08 1.60 4.90
CA ASN A 163 -18.82 0.48 4.33
C ASN A 163 -20.31 0.84 4.19
N LYS A 164 -20.88 0.55 3.03
CA LYS A 164 -22.33 0.67 2.75
C LYS A 164 -23.12 -0.61 2.98
N ALA A 165 -22.44 -1.72 3.35
CA ALA A 165 -23.13 -2.93 3.77
C ALA A 165 -23.85 -2.74 5.10
N ASP A 166 -24.82 -3.61 5.38
CA ASP A 166 -25.48 -3.67 6.66
C ASP A 166 -24.45 -3.85 7.78
N GLY A 167 -24.46 -2.95 8.77
CA GLY A 167 -23.48 -2.94 9.84
C GLY A 167 -22.54 -1.71 9.87
N GLY A 168 -22.58 -0.87 8.82
CA GLY A 168 -21.85 0.40 8.77
C GLY A 168 -20.35 0.27 8.55
N GLY A 169 -19.60 1.33 8.86
CA GLY A 169 -18.14 1.37 8.73
C GLY A 169 -17.42 0.50 9.76
N LEU A 170 -16.18 0.15 9.44
CA LEU A 170 -15.28 -0.62 10.30
C LEU A 170 -14.08 0.24 10.69
N LEU A 171 -13.78 0.30 11.97
CA LEU A 171 -12.49 0.71 12.49
C LEU A 171 -11.98 -0.41 13.39
N THR A 172 -10.81 -0.92 13.11
CA THR A 172 -10.27 -2.09 13.81
C THR A 172 -8.75 -2.03 13.88
N ALA A 173 -8.17 -2.77 14.81
CA ALA A 173 -6.74 -2.93 14.93
C ALA A 173 -6.34 -4.39 15.06
N VAL A 174 -5.23 -4.74 14.43
CA VAL A 174 -4.55 -6.01 14.59
C VAL A 174 -3.15 -5.82 15.16
N ASP A 175 -2.63 -6.84 15.82
CA ASP A 175 -1.25 -6.85 16.27
C ASP A 175 -0.30 -6.89 15.07
N ARG A 176 0.66 -5.98 15.06
CA ARG A 176 1.60 -5.80 13.97
C ARG A 176 2.49 -7.02 13.71
N GLN A 177 2.78 -7.81 14.74
CA GLN A 177 3.70 -8.94 14.61
C GLN A 177 3.04 -10.19 14.03
N ASN A 178 1.78 -10.47 14.41
CA ASN A 178 1.12 -11.73 14.08
C ASN A 178 -0.25 -11.59 13.39
N GLY A 179 -0.77 -10.36 13.25
CA GLY A 179 -2.06 -10.12 12.61
C GLY A 179 -3.29 -10.48 13.46
N GLU A 180 -3.12 -10.81 14.74
CA GLU A 180 -4.23 -11.11 15.64
C GLU A 180 -5.06 -9.86 15.94
N SER A 181 -6.39 -10.03 15.97
CA SER A 181 -7.31 -8.93 16.27
C SER A 181 -7.11 -8.45 17.70
N LEU A 182 -7.01 -7.13 17.87
CA LEU A 182 -6.90 -6.47 19.17
C LEU A 182 -8.22 -5.82 19.60
N TRP A 183 -8.93 -5.20 18.68
CA TRP A 183 -10.26 -4.60 18.85
C TRP A 183 -10.89 -4.23 17.50
#